data_5b08031f498d846cd377373e43233309
#
_entry.id   5b08031f498d846cd377373e43233309
#
_cell.length_a   1.000
_cell.length_b   1.000
_cell.length_c   1.000
_cell.angle_alpha   90.00
_cell.angle_beta   90.00
_cell.angle_gamma   90.00
#
_symmetry.space_group_name_H-M   'P 1'
#
loop_
_entity.id
_entity.type
_entity.pdbx_description
1 polymer ?
#
loop_
_entity_poly.entity_id
_entity_poly.type
_entity_poly.pdbx_seq_one_letter_code
_entity_poly.pdbx_strand_id
1 'polypeptide(L)'
;MISMKKTTALALSALLALSGCAKNPDDALTPVTLNEVAHSIFYAPQYAAIELGYFKDQGIDLSLVNGAGADKVMTALVSGDADIGFMGSEASIYTYANGASDYAVNFAQLTQRAGNFLVGRQPDP
;
A
#
# COMPACT_ATOMS: atom_id res chain seq x y z
N MET A 1 -41.70 12.36 -43.37
CA MET A 1 -42.17 12.21 -41.98
C MET A 1 -41.26 11.22 -41.26
N ILE A 2 -40.22 11.70 -40.60
CA ILE A 2 -39.29 10.88 -39.86
C ILE A 2 -39.93 10.58 -38.49
N SER A 3 -40.14 9.28 -38.22
CA SER A 3 -40.91 8.79 -37.09
C SER A 3 -40.32 9.27 -35.73
N MET A 4 -41.03 10.14 -35.06
CA MET A 4 -40.72 10.69 -33.72
C MET A 4 -40.42 9.60 -32.65
N LYS A 5 -40.84 8.37 -32.87
CA LYS A 5 -40.62 7.22 -31.98
C LYS A 5 -39.17 6.70 -31.97
N LYS A 6 -38.42 6.92 -33.08
CA LYS A 6 -37.02 6.47 -33.21
C LYS A 6 -36.01 7.47 -32.58
N THR A 7 -36.35 8.76 -32.57
CA THR A 7 -35.50 9.79 -31.99
C THR A 7 -35.58 9.81 -30.46
N THR A 8 -36.74 9.51 -29.88
CA THR A 8 -36.89 9.39 -28.38
C THR A 8 -36.16 8.17 -27.83
N ALA A 9 -36.10 7.05 -28.57
CA ALA A 9 -35.36 5.87 -28.12
C ALA A 9 -33.83 6.09 -28.13
N LEU A 10 -33.32 6.86 -29.10
CA LEU A 10 -31.88 7.17 -29.18
C LEU A 10 -31.43 8.15 -28.09
N ALA A 11 -32.29 9.11 -27.72
CA ALA A 11 -32.00 10.07 -26.66
C ALA A 11 -31.99 9.41 -25.26
N LEU A 12 -32.84 8.40 -25.04
CA LEU A 12 -32.93 7.70 -23.77
C LEU A 12 -31.72 6.75 -23.55
N SER A 13 -31.21 6.14 -24.63
CA SER A 13 -30.00 5.28 -24.55
C SER A 13 -28.69 6.10 -24.31
N ALA A 14 -28.63 7.35 -24.79
CA ALA A 14 -27.49 8.22 -24.57
C ALA A 14 -27.41 8.74 -23.12
N LEU A 15 -28.56 8.91 -22.43
CA LEU A 15 -28.56 9.31 -21.01
C LEU A 15 -28.11 8.19 -20.06
N LEU A 16 -28.33 6.93 -20.43
CA LEU A 16 -27.88 5.78 -19.62
C LEU A 16 -26.38 5.52 -19.71
N ALA A 17 -25.71 5.98 -20.78
CA ALA A 17 -24.26 5.80 -20.95
C ALA A 17 -23.42 6.82 -20.14
N LEU A 18 -24.01 7.92 -19.63
CA LEU A 18 -23.32 8.93 -18.82
C LEU A 18 -23.36 8.63 -17.30
N SER A 19 -24.09 7.62 -16.84
CA SER A 19 -24.14 7.22 -15.43
C SER A 19 -23.00 6.28 -15.00
N GLY A 20 -22.00 6.05 -15.85
CA GLY A 20 -20.82 5.28 -15.55
C GLY A 20 -19.83 6.07 -14.71
N CYS A 21 -19.58 5.62 -13.47
CA CYS A 21 -18.47 6.02 -12.59
C CYS A 21 -18.60 7.39 -11.89
N ALA A 22 -19.73 7.70 -11.32
CA ALA A 22 -19.72 8.55 -10.14
C ALA A 22 -19.31 7.67 -8.95
N LYS A 23 -18.08 7.82 -8.46
CA LYS A 23 -17.66 7.25 -7.18
C LYS A 23 -18.63 7.80 -6.13
N ASN A 24 -19.38 6.90 -5.48
CA ASN A 24 -20.31 7.33 -4.42
C ASN A 24 -19.51 8.01 -3.32
N PRO A 25 -19.90 9.20 -2.87
CA PRO A 25 -19.24 9.86 -1.74
C PRO A 25 -19.35 9.08 -0.41
N ASP A 26 -20.17 8.04 -0.36
CA ASP A 26 -20.37 7.16 0.79
C ASP A 26 -19.54 5.86 0.74
N ASP A 27 -18.67 5.67 -0.25
CA ASP A 27 -17.74 4.52 -0.23
C ASP A 27 -16.70 4.78 0.87
N ALA A 28 -16.94 4.22 2.05
CA ALA A 28 -16.02 4.25 3.16
C ALA A 28 -14.65 3.70 2.70
N LEU A 29 -13.59 4.48 2.96
CA LEU A 29 -12.23 4.03 2.65
C LEU A 29 -11.92 2.75 3.43
N THR A 30 -11.18 1.84 2.82
CA THR A 30 -10.71 0.63 3.51
C THR A 30 -9.55 1.02 4.44
N PRO A 31 -9.68 0.84 5.75
CA PRO A 31 -8.59 1.11 6.67
C PRO A 31 -7.46 0.09 6.45
N VAL A 32 -6.22 0.57 6.38
CA VAL A 32 -5.02 -0.28 6.24
C VAL A 32 -3.93 0.27 7.17
N THR A 33 -3.40 -0.58 8.02
CA THR A 33 -2.26 -0.26 8.87
C THR A 33 -0.98 -0.79 8.25
N LEU A 34 -0.07 0.13 7.88
CA LEU A 34 1.26 -0.19 7.39
C LEU A 34 2.29 0.09 8.50
N ASN A 35 3.03 -0.92 8.89
CA ASN A 35 4.09 -0.81 9.88
C ASN A 35 5.47 -0.82 9.20
N GLU A 36 6.23 0.27 9.34
CA GLU A 36 7.56 0.41 8.75
C GLU A 36 8.67 0.22 9.80
N VAL A 37 9.83 -0.27 9.36
CA VAL A 37 10.99 -0.53 10.22
C VAL A 37 11.53 0.74 10.87
N ALA A 38 11.59 1.82 10.11
CA ALA A 38 12.11 3.11 10.53
C ALA A 38 11.64 4.20 9.58
N HIS A 39 11.57 5.44 10.07
CA HIS A 39 11.36 6.58 9.18
C HIS A 39 12.66 6.87 8.41
N SER A 40 12.63 6.76 7.10
CA SER A 40 13.83 6.85 6.27
C SER A 40 13.58 7.54 4.93
N ILE A 41 14.56 8.33 4.49
CA ILE A 41 14.54 8.95 3.16
C ILE A 41 14.46 7.92 2.03
N PHE A 42 14.91 6.70 2.25
CA PHE A 42 14.78 5.60 1.28
C PHE A 42 13.33 5.22 0.99
N TYR A 43 12.39 5.64 1.86
CA TYR A 43 10.96 5.39 1.74
C TYR A 43 10.20 6.63 1.23
N ALA A 44 10.92 7.64 0.76
CA ALA A 44 10.33 8.89 0.27
C ALA A 44 9.19 8.70 -0.75
N PRO A 45 9.21 7.73 -1.68
CA PRO A 45 8.07 7.48 -2.57
C PRO A 45 6.79 7.11 -1.83
N GLN A 46 6.87 6.35 -0.73
CA GLN A 46 5.74 5.99 0.13
C GLN A 46 5.16 7.24 0.81
N TYR A 47 6.02 8.08 1.39
CA TYR A 47 5.57 9.32 2.05
C TYR A 47 4.96 10.30 1.05
N ALA A 48 5.56 10.43 -0.14
CA ALA A 48 4.99 11.25 -1.21
C ALA A 48 3.60 10.74 -1.63
N ALA A 49 3.40 9.42 -1.73
CA ALA A 49 2.11 8.84 -2.06
C ALA A 49 1.05 9.11 -0.97
N ILE A 50 1.45 9.12 0.31
CA ILE A 50 0.57 9.47 1.42
C ILE A 50 0.19 10.95 1.34
N GLU A 51 1.16 11.85 1.25
CA GLU A 51 0.96 13.31 1.24
C GLU A 51 0.17 13.77 0.01
N LEU A 52 0.39 13.15 -1.16
CA LEU A 52 -0.34 13.46 -2.38
C LEU A 52 -1.72 12.80 -2.46
N GLY A 53 -2.11 12.01 -1.47
CA GLY A 53 -3.44 11.41 -1.39
C GLY A 53 -3.66 10.19 -2.28
N TYR A 54 -2.61 9.62 -2.89
CA TYR A 54 -2.75 8.50 -3.82
C TYR A 54 -3.38 7.24 -3.21
N PHE A 55 -3.19 7.01 -1.91
CA PHE A 55 -3.88 5.92 -1.22
C PHE A 55 -5.38 6.17 -1.12
N LYS A 56 -5.79 7.38 -0.80
CA LYS A 56 -7.21 7.77 -0.74
C LYS A 56 -7.88 7.68 -2.11
N ASP A 57 -7.15 8.04 -3.18
CA ASP A 57 -7.63 7.91 -4.56
C ASP A 57 -7.90 6.45 -4.94
N GLN A 58 -7.23 5.51 -4.28
CA GLN A 58 -7.43 4.07 -4.42
C GLN A 58 -8.43 3.48 -3.42
N GLY A 59 -9.12 4.33 -2.64
CA GLY A 59 -10.09 3.88 -1.64
C GLY A 59 -9.46 3.34 -0.35
N ILE A 60 -8.21 3.72 -0.05
CA ILE A 60 -7.47 3.26 1.13
C ILE A 60 -7.30 4.41 2.12
N ASP A 61 -7.66 4.18 3.39
CA ASP A 61 -7.32 5.03 4.52
C ASP A 61 -6.09 4.43 5.22
N LEU A 62 -4.90 4.93 4.85
CA LEU A 62 -3.63 4.38 5.31
C LEU A 62 -3.21 5.00 6.64
N SER A 63 -2.98 4.14 7.65
CA SER A 63 -2.31 4.47 8.90
C SER A 63 -0.86 4.00 8.85
N LEU A 64 0.10 4.91 8.99
CA LEU A 64 1.52 4.59 9.02
C LEU A 64 2.02 4.52 10.46
N VAL A 65 2.63 3.38 10.83
CA VAL A 65 3.20 3.12 12.16
C VAL A 65 4.69 2.83 12.03
N ASN A 66 5.50 3.39 12.91
CA ASN A 66 6.94 3.09 13.00
C ASN A 66 7.18 2.00 14.05
N GLY A 67 7.54 0.80 13.63
CA GLY A 67 7.81 -0.34 14.48
C GLY A 67 9.18 -0.31 15.15
N ALA A 68 10.10 0.54 14.67
CA ALA A 68 11.45 0.67 15.20
C ALA A 68 12.26 -0.66 15.24
N GLY A 69 12.13 -1.45 14.18
CA GLY A 69 12.88 -2.70 14.01
C GLY A 69 12.10 -3.75 13.20
N ALA A 70 12.80 -4.55 12.40
CA ALA A 70 12.17 -5.56 11.53
C ALA A 70 11.49 -6.68 12.34
N ASP A 71 12.03 -7.02 13.49
CA ASP A 71 11.47 -7.97 14.46
C ASP A 71 10.11 -7.51 14.98
N LYS A 72 9.99 -6.23 15.31
CA LYS A 72 8.73 -5.65 15.79
C LYS A 72 7.69 -5.50 14.69
N VAL A 73 8.13 -5.11 13.47
CA VAL A 73 7.25 -5.07 12.31
C VAL A 73 6.71 -6.45 11.99
N MET A 74 7.57 -7.48 12.01
CA MET A 74 7.13 -8.86 11.80
C MET A 74 6.17 -9.33 12.89
N THR A 75 6.44 -8.98 14.14
CA THR A 75 5.54 -9.29 15.26
C THR A 75 4.17 -8.65 15.06
N ALA A 76 4.12 -7.37 14.72
CA ALA A 76 2.85 -6.67 14.47
C ALA A 76 2.06 -7.30 13.30
N LEU A 77 2.76 -7.73 12.25
CA LEU A 77 2.12 -8.38 11.10
C LEU A 77 1.53 -9.76 11.48
N VAL A 78 2.29 -10.59 12.19
CA VAL A 78 1.84 -11.93 12.59
C VAL A 78 0.77 -11.89 13.68
N SER A 79 0.79 -10.87 14.57
CA SER A 79 -0.25 -10.67 15.57
C SER A 79 -1.55 -10.08 15.02
N GLY A 80 -1.52 -9.54 13.80
CA GLY A 80 -2.67 -8.85 13.21
C GLY A 80 -2.81 -7.38 13.64
N ASP A 81 -1.80 -6.81 14.30
CA ASP A 81 -1.76 -5.38 14.65
C ASP A 81 -1.40 -4.49 13.44
N ALA A 82 -0.90 -5.09 12.37
CA ALA A 82 -0.64 -4.45 11.10
C ALA A 82 -1.08 -5.35 9.94
N ASP A 83 -1.62 -4.73 8.89
CA ASP A 83 -2.03 -5.41 7.66
C ASP A 83 -0.84 -5.60 6.71
N ILE A 84 0.09 -4.64 6.71
CA ILE A 84 1.27 -4.63 5.85
C ILE A 84 2.51 -4.32 6.69
N GLY A 85 3.54 -5.16 6.55
CA GLY A 85 4.86 -4.93 7.11
C GLY A 85 5.83 -4.42 6.04
N PHE A 86 6.43 -3.26 6.27
CA PHE A 86 7.47 -2.72 5.40
C PHE A 86 8.85 -2.89 6.04
N MET A 87 9.54 -3.94 5.62
CA MET A 87 10.81 -4.39 6.21
C MET A 87 11.64 -5.16 5.19
N GLY A 88 12.86 -5.53 5.56
CA GLY A 88 13.68 -6.40 4.73
C GLY A 88 13.07 -7.81 4.58
N SER A 89 13.23 -8.41 3.42
CA SER A 89 12.71 -9.74 3.11
C SER A 89 13.30 -10.85 3.99
N GLU A 90 14.46 -10.62 4.60
CA GLU A 90 15.10 -11.54 5.55
C GLU A 90 14.20 -11.88 6.73
N ALA A 91 13.37 -10.95 7.20
CA ALA A 91 12.48 -11.19 8.33
C ALA A 91 11.42 -12.27 8.00
N SER A 92 10.86 -12.26 6.79
CA SER A 92 9.93 -13.31 6.34
C SER A 92 10.62 -14.66 6.17
N ILE A 93 11.87 -14.65 5.65
CA ILE A 93 12.68 -15.87 5.48
C ILE A 93 12.97 -16.50 6.85
N TYR A 94 13.37 -15.71 7.85
CA TYR A 94 13.64 -16.23 9.19
C TYR A 94 12.40 -16.78 9.86
N THR A 95 11.27 -16.10 9.73
CA THR A 95 10.00 -16.55 10.32
C THR A 95 9.57 -17.89 9.71
N TYR A 96 9.65 -18.03 8.40
CA TYR A 96 9.39 -19.28 7.71
C TYR A 96 10.37 -20.40 8.10
N ALA A 97 11.67 -20.11 8.11
CA ALA A 97 12.72 -21.08 8.44
C ALA A 97 12.64 -21.58 9.88
N ASN A 98 12.10 -20.78 10.80
CA ASN A 98 11.86 -21.18 12.19
C ASN A 98 10.57 -21.99 12.38
N GLY A 99 9.90 -22.38 11.29
CA GLY A 99 8.75 -23.28 11.33
C GLY A 99 7.45 -22.62 11.77
N ALA A 100 7.32 -21.29 11.65
CA ALA A 100 6.06 -20.62 11.89
C ALA A 100 5.00 -21.16 10.91
N SER A 101 3.84 -21.56 11.43
CA SER A 101 2.69 -21.99 10.62
C SER A 101 2.04 -20.83 9.87
N ASP A 102 2.15 -19.63 10.43
CA ASP A 102 1.72 -18.38 9.84
C ASP A 102 2.96 -17.51 9.58
N TYR A 103 3.18 -17.12 8.33
CA TYR A 103 4.36 -16.38 7.89
C TYR A 103 4.01 -15.33 6.86
N ALA A 104 4.79 -14.25 6.85
CA ALA A 104 4.60 -13.17 5.91
C ALA A 104 5.01 -13.55 4.49
N VAL A 105 4.22 -13.13 3.50
CA VAL A 105 4.53 -13.28 2.07
C VAL A 105 4.95 -11.94 1.49
N ASN A 106 6.13 -11.91 0.87
CA ASN A 106 6.60 -10.71 0.18
C ASN A 106 5.86 -10.55 -1.15
N PHE A 107 5.19 -9.42 -1.36
CA PHE A 107 4.41 -9.16 -2.57
C PHE A 107 4.91 -7.98 -3.40
N ALA A 108 5.73 -7.08 -2.80
CA ALA A 108 6.25 -5.91 -3.49
C ALA A 108 7.62 -5.50 -2.96
N GLN A 109 8.37 -4.80 -3.79
CA GLN A 109 9.64 -4.20 -3.44
C GLN A 109 9.60 -2.70 -3.75
N LEU A 110 9.73 -1.85 -2.71
CA LEU A 110 9.77 -0.40 -2.88
C LEU A 110 11.19 0.08 -3.18
N THR A 111 12.18 -0.43 -2.44
CA THR A 111 13.57 0.02 -2.51
C THR A 111 14.41 -0.98 -3.30
N GLN A 112 14.91 -0.59 -4.47
CA GLN A 112 15.76 -1.46 -5.31
C GLN A 112 17.23 -1.42 -4.90
N ARG A 113 17.66 -0.36 -4.19
CA ARG A 113 19.03 -0.19 -3.71
C ARG A 113 18.98 0.26 -2.26
N ALA A 114 19.41 -0.61 -1.36
CA ALA A 114 19.57 -0.29 0.05
C ALA A 114 20.90 0.43 0.26
N GLY A 115 20.87 1.55 1.00
CA GLY A 115 22.07 2.30 1.38
C GLY A 115 22.68 1.78 2.68
N ASN A 116 22.98 0.49 2.75
CA ASN A 116 23.67 -0.07 3.91
C ASN A 116 25.18 0.03 3.72
N PHE A 117 25.85 0.66 4.67
CA PHE A 117 27.30 0.88 4.63
C PHE A 117 27.94 0.36 5.92
N LEU A 118 29.04 -0.38 5.76
CA LEU A 118 29.90 -0.70 6.87
C LEU A 118 30.82 0.50 7.14
N VAL A 119 30.74 1.07 8.34
CA VAL A 119 31.48 2.28 8.70
C VAL A 119 32.46 1.97 9.82
N GLY A 120 33.75 2.14 9.57
CA GLY A 120 34.79 2.07 10.60
C GLY A 120 35.06 3.45 11.21
N ARG A 121 35.59 3.46 12.45
CA ARG A 121 36.00 4.71 13.13
C ARG A 121 37.30 5.30 12.57
N GLN A 122 38.09 4.49 11.90
CA GLN A 122 39.36 4.86 11.28
C GLN A 122 39.44 4.23 9.89
N PRO A 123 40.15 4.87 8.93
CA PRO A 123 40.48 4.22 7.67
C PRO A 123 41.23 2.92 7.95
N ASP A 124 40.91 1.87 7.24
CA ASP A 124 41.66 0.62 7.26
C ASP A 124 43.06 0.90 6.67
N PRO A 125 44.18 0.44 7.28
CA PRO A 125 45.53 0.72 6.81
C PRO A 125 45.83 0.08 5.45
#